data_4587779dc4e8369daa7b2af7f3b723d0
#
_entry.id   4587779dc4e8369daa7b2af7f3b723d0
#
_cell.length_a   1.000
_cell.length_b   1.000
_cell.length_c   1.000
_cell.angle_alpha   90.00
_cell.angle_beta   90.00
_cell.angle_gamma   90.00
#
_symmetry.space_group_name_H-M   'P 1'
#
loop_
_entity.id
_entity.type
_entity.pdbx_description
1 polymer ?
#
loop_
_entity_poly.entity_id
_entity_poly.type
_entity_poly.pdbx_seq_one_letter_code
_entity_poly.pdbx_strand_id
1 'polypeptide(L)' 'QAGDIVTWELKGNRPHIGIVSDRKIGDRPLIIHNIGSGTREDDVLYRYTITGHFRLPVQ' A
#
# COMPACT_ATOMS: atom_id res chain seq x y z
N GLN A 1 -5.84 2.45 7.92
CA GLN A 1 -6.16 3.87 8.12
C GLN A 1 -5.44 4.71 7.08
N ALA A 2 -6.14 5.68 6.52
CA ALA A 2 -5.56 6.56 5.51
C ALA A 2 -4.26 7.19 6.00
N GLY A 3 -3.24 7.22 5.15
CA GLY A 3 -1.91 7.73 5.50
C GLY A 3 -0.97 6.69 6.11
N ASP A 4 -1.49 5.51 6.47
CA ASP A 4 -0.61 4.43 6.94
C ASP A 4 0.29 3.95 5.80
N ILE A 5 1.47 3.44 6.18
CA ILE A 5 2.43 2.87 5.24
C ILE A 5 2.32 1.36 5.30
N VAL A 6 2.24 0.71 4.15
CA VAL A 6 2.25 -0.75 4.05
C VAL A 6 3.43 -1.16 3.20
N THR A 7 4.10 -2.22 3.62
CA THR A 7 5.19 -2.82 2.83
C THR A 7 4.83 -4.24 2.46
N TRP A 8 5.26 -4.64 1.28
CA TRP A 8 5.03 -5.99 0.75
C TRP A 8 6.33 -6.58 0.23
N GLU A 9 6.30 -7.88 0.04
CA GLU A 9 7.33 -8.59 -0.69
C GLU A 9 6.72 -9.09 -1.99
N LEU A 10 7.29 -8.65 -3.10
CA LEU A 10 6.89 -9.08 -4.43
C LEU A 10 7.65 -10.33 -4.83
N LYS A 11 7.25 -10.95 -5.93
CA LYS A 11 7.92 -12.11 -6.48
C LYS A 11 9.41 -11.80 -6.69
N GLY A 12 10.27 -12.72 -6.29
CA GLY A 12 11.72 -12.52 -6.37
C GLY A 12 12.29 -11.74 -5.20
N ASN A 13 11.58 -11.70 -4.07
CA ASN A 13 12.02 -11.03 -2.84
C ASN A 13 12.25 -9.53 -3.02
N ARG A 14 11.47 -8.89 -3.90
CA ARG A 14 11.57 -7.45 -4.12
C ARG A 14 10.66 -6.71 -3.13
N PRO A 15 11.22 -5.75 -2.38
CA PRO A 15 10.39 -4.95 -1.48
C PRO A 15 9.52 -3.97 -2.27
N HIS A 16 8.33 -3.69 -1.75
CA HIS A 16 7.42 -2.72 -2.32
C HIS A 16 6.76 -1.95 -1.18
N ILE A 17 6.46 -0.69 -1.40
CA ILE A 17 5.90 0.18 -0.39
C ILE A 17 4.74 0.98 -0.99
N GLY A 18 3.72 1.23 -0.17
CA GLY A 18 2.59 2.05 -0.57
C GLY A 18 1.99 2.77 0.62
N ILE A 19 1.10 3.72 0.32
CA ILE A 19 0.40 4.50 1.31
C ILE A 19 -1.08 4.17 1.20
N VAL A 20 -1.72 3.92 2.34
CA VAL A 20 -3.15 3.63 2.39
C VAL A 20 -3.93 4.90 2.05
N SER A 21 -4.77 4.82 1.03
CA SER A 21 -5.61 5.93 0.59
C SER A 21 -6.84 6.06 1.49
N ASP A 22 -7.48 7.21 1.48
CA ASP A 22 -8.78 7.41 2.10
C ASP A 22 -9.95 6.92 1.22
N ARG A 23 -9.66 6.45 0.01
CA ARG A 23 -10.65 5.89 -0.90
C ARG A 23 -10.66 4.37 -0.76
N LYS A 24 -11.85 3.79 -0.89
CA LYS A 24 -12.05 2.35 -0.66
C LYS A 24 -12.89 1.72 -1.76
N ILE A 25 -12.70 0.42 -1.94
CA ILE A 25 -13.63 -0.43 -2.66
C ILE A 25 -14.21 -1.39 -1.63
N GLY A 26 -15.49 -1.20 -1.28
CA GLY A 26 -16.08 -1.91 -0.15
C GLY A 26 -15.34 -1.54 1.14
N ASP A 27 -14.82 -2.53 1.84
CA ASP A 27 -14.05 -2.33 3.07
C ASP A 27 -12.54 -2.30 2.83
N ARG A 28 -12.11 -2.44 1.57
CA ARG A 28 -10.68 -2.46 1.23
C ARG A 28 -10.22 -1.10 0.78
N PRO A 29 -9.28 -0.48 1.51
CA PRO A 29 -8.72 0.79 1.03
C PRO A 29 -7.86 0.57 -0.21
N LEU A 30 -7.86 1.57 -1.08
CA LEU A 30 -6.95 1.63 -2.20
C LEU A 30 -5.54 1.98 -1.70
N ILE A 31 -4.55 1.66 -2.51
CA ILE A 31 -3.15 1.92 -2.18
C ILE A 31 -2.57 2.88 -3.21
N ILE A 32 -1.91 3.92 -2.71
CA ILE A 32 -1.16 4.85 -3.54
C ILE A 32 0.28 4.33 -3.56
N HIS A 33 0.78 3.98 -4.73
CA HIS A 33 2.11 3.41 -4.86
C HIS A 33 2.71 3.77 -6.23
N ASN A 34 4.01 3.59 -6.33
CA ASN A 34 4.73 3.77 -7.59
C ASN A 34 5.07 2.39 -8.14
N ILE A 35 4.59 2.10 -9.33
CA ILE A 35 4.80 0.79 -9.95
C ILE A 35 5.31 0.98 -11.38
N GLY A 36 6.61 1.28 -11.50
CA GLY A 36 7.29 1.36 -12.79
C GLY A 36 6.88 2.52 -13.67
N SER A 37 5.62 2.63 -14.02
CA SER A 37 5.12 3.65 -14.95
C SER A 37 4.65 4.93 -14.25
N GLY A 38 4.83 5.03 -12.94
CA GLY A 38 4.45 6.22 -12.19
C GLY A 38 3.56 5.89 -11.00
N THR A 39 3.10 6.93 -10.32
CA THR A 39 2.25 6.81 -9.14
C THR A 39 0.83 6.43 -9.55
N ARG A 40 0.28 5.43 -8.87
CA ARG A 40 -1.08 4.95 -9.11
C ARG A 40 -1.81 4.73 -7.79
N GLU A 41 -3.14 4.75 -7.86
CA GLU A 41 -4.00 4.38 -6.75
C GLU A 41 -4.76 3.12 -7.16
N ASP A 42 -4.41 1.99 -6.53
CA ASP A 42 -4.90 0.68 -6.96
C ASP A 42 -5.44 -0.16 -5.80
N ASP A 43 -6.31 -1.11 -6.12
CA ASP A 43 -6.83 -2.10 -5.18
C ASP A 43 -5.85 -3.28 -5.09
N VAL A 44 -4.76 -3.10 -4.35
CA VAL A 44 -3.68 -4.09 -4.30
C VAL A 44 -3.27 -4.47 -2.87
N LEU A 45 -4.01 -4.03 -1.84
CA LEU A 45 -3.61 -4.24 -0.45
C LEU A 45 -3.29 -5.71 -0.15
N TYR A 46 -4.11 -6.61 -0.63
CA TYR A 46 -3.96 -8.05 -0.38
C TYR A 46 -3.42 -8.83 -1.58
N ARG A 47 -2.93 -8.13 -2.59
CA ARG A 47 -2.41 -8.78 -3.80
C ARG A 47 -1.05 -9.43 -3.57
N TYR A 48 -0.25 -8.88 -2.66
CA TYR A 48 1.10 -9.33 -2.37
C TYR A 48 1.21 -9.69 -0.90
N THR A 49 2.30 -10.37 -0.53
CA THR A 49 2.56 -10.70 0.87
C THR A 49 2.90 -9.43 1.64
N ILE A 50 2.07 -9.10 2.64
CA ILE A 50 2.31 -7.94 3.50
C ILE A 50 3.44 -8.27 4.47
N THR A 51 4.47 -7.42 4.52
CA THR A 51 5.61 -7.59 5.42
C THR A 51 5.61 -6.59 6.56
N GLY A 52 4.87 -5.49 6.43
CA GLY A 52 4.78 -4.51 7.50
C GLY A 52 3.63 -3.54 7.30
N HIS A 53 3.20 -2.95 8.40
CA HIS A 53 2.15 -1.94 8.41
C HIS A 53 2.52 -0.92 9.48
N PHE A 54 2.67 0.33 9.09
CA PHE A 54 3.19 1.38 9.95
C PHE A 54 2.24 2.57 9.94
N ARG A 55 2.03 3.15 11.12
CA ARG A 55 1.22 4.35 11.27
C ARG A 55 2.11 5.49 11.69
N LEU A 56 2.07 6.58 10.92
CA LEU A 56 2.83 7.77 11.27
C LEU A 56 2.19 8.47 12.46
N PRO A 57 2.99 9.05 13.37
CA PRO A 57 2.44 9.82 14.47
C PRO A 57 1.68 11.03 13.98
N VAL A 58 0.58 11.34 14.66
CA VAL A 58 -0.16 12.58 14.41
C VAL A 58 0.57 13.70 15.14
N GLN A 59 0.87 14.77 14.42
CA GLN A 59 1.54 15.93 14.99
C GLN A 59 0.53 16.95 15.50
#